data_12c51bb37895ad2b57d2598e0264a905
#
_entry.id   12c51bb37895ad2b57d2598e0264a905
#
_cell.length_a   1.000
_cell.length_b   1.000
_cell.length_c   1.000
_cell.angle_alpha   90.00
_cell.angle_beta   90.00
_cell.angle_gamma   90.00
#
_symmetry.space_group_name_H-M   'P 1'
#
loop_
_entity.id
_entity.type
_entity.pdbx_description
1 polymer ?
#
loop_
_entity_poly.entity_id
_entity_poly.type
_entity_poly.pdbx_seq_one_letter_code
_entity_poly.pdbx_strand_id
1 'polypeptide(L)'
;GSSSKGGIPFSEYVSRQQLHRDAETEATLRVCSLVENSPDLSKIVCDTSGSICELVNPSDKEDVLLTSLSRNFLIICLEAPESIYQVLIDRFLARPKPMYYEETFLHSLWQTFKLSSTDTEDKINPDDFMIFGFKALIERRKAIYDMIAKNWGIKLNFDDIRSIKTEADLMEALQ
;
A
#
# COMPACT_ATOMS: atom_id res chain seq x y z
N GLY A 1 -15.39 -9.83 -13.83
CA GLY A 1 -14.62 -10.42 -14.94
C GLY A 1 -15.10 -11.82 -15.30
N SER A 2 -14.51 -12.38 -16.35
CA SER A 2 -14.91 -13.69 -16.89
C SER A 2 -14.74 -14.82 -15.88
N SER A 3 -15.82 -15.50 -15.53
CA SER A 3 -15.83 -16.63 -14.58
C SER A 3 -15.05 -17.84 -15.12
N SER A 4 -15.03 -18.04 -16.44
CA SER A 4 -14.24 -19.11 -17.09
C SER A 4 -12.71 -18.90 -16.96
N LYS A 5 -12.30 -17.67 -16.63
CA LYS A 5 -10.91 -17.29 -16.35
C LYS A 5 -10.66 -17.02 -14.86
N GLY A 6 -11.51 -17.50 -13.97
CA GLY A 6 -11.38 -17.30 -12.54
C GLY A 6 -11.83 -15.93 -12.04
N GLY A 7 -12.45 -15.11 -12.90
CA GLY A 7 -12.99 -13.81 -12.53
C GLY A 7 -14.27 -13.94 -11.69
N ILE A 8 -14.50 -12.92 -10.85
CA ILE A 8 -15.72 -12.75 -10.06
C ILE A 8 -16.44 -11.47 -10.49
N PRO A 9 -17.74 -11.31 -10.17
CA PRO A 9 -18.45 -10.05 -10.35
C PRO A 9 -17.72 -8.88 -9.65
N PHE A 10 -17.76 -7.70 -10.26
CA PHE A 10 -17.07 -6.53 -9.68
C PHE A 10 -17.62 -6.18 -8.28
N SER A 11 -18.92 -6.27 -8.06
CA SER A 11 -19.53 -6.04 -6.75
C SER A 11 -19.00 -6.99 -5.66
N GLU A 12 -18.80 -8.26 -6.00
CA GLU A 12 -18.21 -9.24 -5.09
C GLU A 12 -16.73 -8.90 -4.82
N TYR A 13 -16.00 -8.47 -5.85
CA TYR A 13 -14.61 -8.03 -5.69
C TYR A 13 -14.51 -6.85 -4.71
N VAL A 14 -15.38 -5.83 -4.85
CA VAL A 14 -15.46 -4.68 -3.92
C VAL A 14 -15.71 -5.14 -2.48
N SER A 15 -16.69 -6.03 -2.27
CA SER A 15 -17.01 -6.54 -0.93
C SER A 15 -15.83 -7.28 -0.29
N ARG A 16 -15.09 -8.08 -1.08
CA ARG A 16 -13.89 -8.77 -0.58
C ARG A 16 -12.77 -7.79 -0.25
N GLN A 17 -12.65 -6.69 -1.02
CA GLN A 17 -11.68 -5.62 -0.74
C GLN A 17 -11.92 -4.96 0.63
N GLN A 18 -13.18 -4.73 0.99
CA GLN A 18 -13.53 -4.15 2.30
C GLN A 18 -13.07 -5.06 3.45
N LEU A 19 -13.33 -6.35 3.36
CA LEU A 19 -12.88 -7.30 4.39
C LEU A 19 -11.36 -7.28 4.61
N HIS A 20 -10.59 -7.13 3.53
CA HIS A 20 -9.13 -7.01 3.64
C HIS A 20 -8.71 -5.71 4.30
N ARG A 21 -9.34 -4.58 3.94
CA ARG A 21 -9.05 -3.28 4.57
C ARG A 21 -9.36 -3.31 6.06
N ASP A 22 -10.50 -3.83 6.45
CA ASP A 22 -10.92 -3.94 7.86
C ASP A 22 -9.94 -4.80 8.67
N ALA A 23 -9.56 -5.96 8.14
CA ALA A 23 -8.63 -6.87 8.80
C ALA A 23 -7.23 -6.24 8.98
N GLU A 24 -6.72 -5.53 7.98
CA GLU A 24 -5.42 -4.89 8.06
C GLU A 24 -5.44 -3.65 8.98
N THR A 25 -6.53 -2.89 8.96
CA THR A 25 -6.77 -1.79 9.90
C THR A 25 -6.73 -2.30 11.33
N GLU A 26 -7.49 -3.36 11.63
CA GLU A 26 -7.51 -3.97 12.97
C GLU A 26 -6.14 -4.51 13.38
N ALA A 27 -5.46 -5.21 12.47
CA ALA A 27 -4.13 -5.75 12.74
C ALA A 27 -3.12 -4.64 13.05
N THR A 28 -3.14 -3.53 12.31
CA THR A 28 -2.25 -2.38 12.53
C THR A 28 -2.51 -1.72 13.90
N LEU A 29 -3.76 -1.47 14.24
CA LEU A 29 -4.13 -0.91 15.55
C LEU A 29 -3.75 -1.84 16.70
N ARG A 30 -3.89 -3.15 16.50
CA ARG A 30 -3.49 -4.15 17.49
C ARG A 30 -1.98 -4.15 17.73
N VAL A 31 -1.16 -3.99 16.69
CA VAL A 31 0.30 -3.85 16.84
C VAL A 31 0.64 -2.62 17.65
N CYS A 32 0.02 -1.46 17.37
CA CYS A 32 0.21 -0.24 18.16
C CYS A 32 -0.13 -0.47 19.64
N SER A 33 -1.28 -1.08 19.92
CA SER A 33 -1.70 -1.39 21.29
C SER A 33 -0.76 -2.37 22.00
N LEU A 34 -0.19 -3.36 21.29
CA LEU A 34 0.79 -4.28 21.86
C LEU A 34 2.07 -3.54 22.27
N VAL A 35 2.54 -2.60 21.46
CA VAL A 35 3.72 -1.79 21.76
C VAL A 35 3.47 -0.91 22.98
N GLU A 36 2.34 -0.20 23.03
CA GLU A 36 1.95 0.65 24.16
C GLU A 36 1.90 -0.10 25.49
N ASN A 37 1.48 -1.37 25.48
CA ASN A 37 1.34 -2.21 26.66
C ASN A 37 2.56 -3.09 26.96
N SER A 38 3.67 -2.94 26.25
CA SER A 38 4.87 -3.76 26.40
C SER A 38 6.12 -2.89 26.61
N PRO A 39 6.27 -2.29 27.81
CA PRO A 39 7.38 -1.36 28.10
C PRO A 39 8.78 -1.99 27.98
N ASP A 40 8.88 -3.31 28.03
CA ASP A 40 10.13 -4.04 27.86
C ASP A 40 10.56 -4.18 26.39
N LEU A 41 9.68 -3.87 25.44
CA LEU A 41 10.00 -3.89 24.02
C LEU A 41 10.72 -2.58 23.64
N SER A 42 12.06 -2.63 23.67
CA SER A 42 12.91 -1.47 23.40
C SER A 42 13.18 -1.20 21.91
N LYS A 43 13.02 -2.22 21.05
CA LYS A 43 13.34 -2.12 19.62
C LYS A 43 12.39 -2.97 18.79
N ILE A 44 11.56 -2.32 18.01
CA ILE A 44 10.59 -2.96 17.12
C ILE A 44 10.72 -2.34 15.76
N VAL A 45 10.80 -3.17 14.73
CA VAL A 45 10.64 -2.77 13.33
C VAL A 45 9.33 -3.33 12.81
N CYS A 46 8.46 -2.47 12.32
CA CYS A 46 7.17 -2.84 11.75
C CYS A 46 7.16 -2.48 10.26
N ASP A 47 7.00 -3.49 9.40
CA ASP A 47 6.78 -3.30 7.97
C ASP A 47 5.29 -3.31 7.68
N THR A 48 4.74 -2.14 7.31
CA THR A 48 3.32 -1.99 6.94
C THR A 48 3.06 -2.31 5.47
N SER A 49 4.10 -2.56 4.68
CA SER A 49 4.04 -2.71 3.22
C SER A 49 3.36 -1.52 2.50
N GLY A 50 3.19 -1.61 1.18
CA GLY A 50 2.51 -0.57 0.41
C GLY A 50 1.00 -0.47 0.64
N SER A 51 0.42 -1.45 1.31
CA SER A 51 -1.03 -1.52 1.55
C SER A 51 -1.55 -0.46 2.51
N ILE A 52 -0.71 0.06 3.39
CA ILE A 52 -1.07 1.18 4.27
C ILE A 52 -1.65 2.38 3.50
N CYS A 53 -1.17 2.61 2.27
CA CYS A 53 -1.66 3.69 1.42
C CYS A 53 -3.15 3.58 1.05
N GLU A 54 -3.73 2.39 1.17
CA GLU A 54 -5.15 2.15 0.86
C GLU A 54 -6.06 2.29 2.10
N LEU A 55 -5.45 2.51 3.27
CA LEU A 55 -6.13 2.55 4.56
C LEU A 55 -6.15 3.95 5.16
N VAL A 56 -5.22 4.83 4.76
CA VAL A 56 -4.99 6.11 5.43
C VAL A 56 -5.29 7.31 4.54
N ASN A 57 -5.63 8.42 5.19
CA ASN A 57 -5.68 9.74 4.58
C ASN A 57 -4.59 10.65 5.19
N PRO A 58 -3.40 10.75 4.57
CA PRO A 58 -2.29 11.52 5.14
C PRO A 58 -2.53 13.03 5.24
N SER A 59 -3.59 13.55 4.60
CA SER A 59 -3.98 14.95 4.71
C SER A 59 -4.88 15.23 5.92
N ASP A 60 -5.48 14.19 6.48
CA ASP A 60 -6.29 14.28 7.69
C ASP A 60 -5.40 14.14 8.93
N LYS A 61 -5.31 15.22 9.73
CA LYS A 61 -4.50 15.23 10.97
C LYS A 61 -5.06 14.33 12.07
N GLU A 62 -6.30 13.89 11.92
CA GLU A 62 -6.99 13.01 12.86
C GLU A 62 -7.12 11.58 12.33
N ASP A 63 -6.44 11.24 11.23
CA ASP A 63 -6.40 9.86 10.72
C ASP A 63 -5.98 8.90 11.83
N VAL A 64 -6.86 7.96 12.14
CA VAL A 64 -6.73 7.06 13.31
C VAL A 64 -5.49 6.19 13.22
N LEU A 65 -5.21 5.64 12.02
CA LEU A 65 -4.06 4.75 11.82
C LEU A 65 -2.74 5.53 11.89
N LEU A 66 -2.64 6.66 11.18
CA LEU A 66 -1.43 7.47 11.18
C LEU A 66 -1.17 8.09 12.55
N THR A 67 -2.21 8.50 13.27
CA THR A 67 -2.10 8.97 14.65
C THR A 67 -1.58 7.86 15.57
N SER A 68 -2.12 6.65 15.48
CA SER A 68 -1.67 5.53 16.30
C SER A 68 -0.24 5.10 15.96
N LEU A 69 0.09 5.03 14.66
CA LEU A 69 1.43 4.67 14.20
C LEU A 69 2.46 5.72 14.64
N SER A 70 2.20 7.01 14.44
CA SER A 70 3.17 8.08 14.75
C SER A 70 3.40 8.27 16.24
N ARG A 71 2.47 7.86 17.10
CA ARG A 71 2.66 7.84 18.57
C ARG A 71 3.61 6.74 19.03
N ASN A 72 3.63 5.61 18.33
CA ASN A 72 4.32 4.40 18.74
C ASN A 72 5.59 4.13 17.94
N PHE A 73 5.71 4.69 16.74
CA PHE A 73 6.80 4.42 15.80
C PHE A 73 7.29 5.70 15.11
N LEU A 74 8.55 5.72 14.76
CA LEU A 74 9.04 6.62 13.73
C LEU A 74 8.64 6.06 12.35
N ILE A 75 7.78 6.78 11.64
CA ILE A 75 7.36 6.38 10.30
C ILE A 75 8.45 6.77 9.29
N ILE A 76 9.01 5.78 8.61
CA ILE A 76 10.05 5.96 7.59
C ILE A 76 9.48 5.54 6.24
N CYS A 77 9.37 6.47 5.31
CA CYS A 77 9.01 6.19 3.93
C CYS A 77 10.27 6.04 3.08
N LEU A 78 10.39 4.92 2.38
CA LEU A 78 11.54 4.64 1.53
C LEU A 78 11.31 5.22 0.13
N GLU A 79 12.15 6.17 -0.28
CA GLU A 79 12.12 6.74 -1.62
C GLU A 79 12.93 5.86 -2.58
N ALA A 80 12.24 5.13 -3.43
CA ALA A 80 12.87 4.28 -4.44
C ALA A 80 13.10 5.04 -5.76
N PRO A 81 14.23 4.80 -6.46
CA PRO A 81 14.45 5.34 -7.78
C PRO A 81 13.46 4.73 -8.79
N GLU A 82 13.21 5.42 -9.90
CA GLU A 82 12.23 5.01 -10.93
C GLU A 82 12.50 3.59 -11.46
N SER A 83 13.76 3.17 -11.54
CA SER A 83 14.16 1.82 -11.95
C SER A 83 13.57 0.72 -11.06
N ILE A 84 13.35 0.98 -9.78
CA ILE A 84 12.74 -0.01 -8.86
C ILE A 84 11.26 -0.19 -9.17
N TYR A 85 10.56 0.86 -9.56
CA TYR A 85 9.14 0.75 -9.96
C TYR A 85 8.98 -0.14 -11.20
N GLN A 86 9.89 -0.03 -12.18
CA GLN A 86 9.88 -0.92 -13.33
C GLN A 86 10.11 -2.38 -12.91
N VAL A 87 11.04 -2.65 -12.01
CA VAL A 87 11.27 -4.00 -11.45
C VAL A 87 10.01 -4.54 -10.77
N LEU A 88 9.27 -3.70 -10.02
CA LEU A 88 8.02 -4.10 -9.39
C LEU A 88 6.93 -4.44 -10.42
N ILE A 89 6.83 -3.66 -11.48
CA ILE A 89 5.90 -3.92 -12.59
C ILE A 89 6.27 -5.25 -13.27
N ASP A 90 7.52 -5.45 -13.63
CA ASP A 90 7.98 -6.66 -14.31
C ASP A 90 7.74 -7.93 -13.47
N ARG A 91 8.00 -7.84 -12.16
CA ARG A 91 7.69 -8.94 -11.21
C ARG A 91 6.19 -9.21 -11.12
N PHE A 92 5.36 -8.18 -11.14
CA PHE A 92 3.92 -8.34 -11.13
C PHE A 92 3.40 -8.94 -12.44
N LEU A 93 3.92 -8.49 -13.58
CA LEU A 93 3.57 -9.04 -14.90
C LEU A 93 3.94 -10.53 -15.04
N ALA A 94 5.06 -10.95 -14.45
CA ALA A 94 5.47 -12.34 -14.43
C ALA A 94 4.51 -13.25 -13.63
N ARG A 95 3.84 -12.71 -12.61
CA ARG A 95 2.87 -13.42 -11.76
C ARG A 95 1.82 -12.46 -11.22
N PRO A 96 0.82 -12.08 -12.02
CA PRO A 96 -0.27 -11.21 -11.56
C PRO A 96 -0.98 -11.81 -10.36
N LYS A 97 -1.34 -10.97 -9.40
CA LYS A 97 -2.11 -11.37 -8.21
C LYS A 97 -3.12 -10.29 -7.85
N PRO A 98 -4.24 -10.64 -7.23
CA PRO A 98 -5.17 -9.66 -6.71
C PRO A 98 -4.46 -8.68 -5.77
N MET A 99 -4.67 -7.39 -6.01
CA MET A 99 -4.28 -6.31 -5.11
C MET A 99 -5.55 -5.75 -4.48
N TYR A 100 -5.43 -5.09 -3.34
CA TYR A 100 -6.56 -4.36 -2.82
C TYR A 100 -6.32 -2.84 -2.89
N TYR A 101 -7.43 -2.13 -2.90
CA TYR A 101 -7.52 -0.73 -3.26
C TYR A 101 -8.44 -0.01 -2.28
N GLU A 102 -8.22 1.28 -2.11
CA GLU A 102 -9.24 2.15 -1.56
C GLU A 102 -10.49 2.12 -2.47
N GLU A 103 -11.69 2.15 -1.87
CA GLU A 103 -12.93 1.84 -2.57
C GLU A 103 -13.26 2.82 -3.71
N THR A 104 -13.16 4.12 -3.44
CA THR A 104 -13.44 5.16 -4.44
C THR A 104 -12.46 5.07 -5.62
N PHE A 105 -11.20 4.81 -5.31
CA PHE A 105 -10.16 4.61 -6.30
C PHE A 105 -10.43 3.36 -7.15
N LEU A 106 -10.81 2.24 -6.52
CA LEU A 106 -11.17 1.01 -7.23
C LEU A 106 -12.33 1.23 -8.21
N HIS A 107 -13.39 1.92 -7.76
CA HIS A 107 -14.52 2.25 -8.63
C HIS A 107 -14.10 3.13 -9.83
N SER A 108 -13.27 4.12 -9.60
CA SER A 108 -12.73 4.99 -10.66
C SER A 108 -11.89 4.19 -11.66
N LEU A 109 -11.02 3.31 -11.17
CA LEU A 109 -10.20 2.42 -12.01
C LEU A 109 -11.08 1.51 -12.88
N TRP A 110 -12.11 0.90 -12.27
CA TRP A 110 -13.00 0.01 -12.98
C TRP A 110 -13.75 0.74 -14.10
N GLN A 111 -14.26 1.95 -13.85
CA GLN A 111 -14.92 2.74 -14.87
C GLN A 111 -13.96 3.11 -16.02
N THR A 112 -12.74 3.55 -15.68
CA THR A 112 -11.73 3.91 -16.69
C THR A 112 -11.35 2.69 -17.53
N PHE A 113 -11.16 1.54 -16.90
CA PHE A 113 -10.82 0.29 -17.59
C PHE A 113 -11.95 -0.14 -18.54
N LYS A 114 -13.21 -0.08 -18.09
CA LYS A 114 -14.36 -0.41 -18.94
C LYS A 114 -14.47 0.50 -20.16
N LEU A 115 -14.18 1.79 -20.02
CA LEU A 115 -14.19 2.73 -21.15
C LEU A 115 -13.10 2.42 -22.18
N SER A 116 -12.00 1.83 -21.77
CA SER A 116 -10.90 1.41 -22.66
C SER A 116 -11.09 0.01 -23.25
N SER A 117 -12.05 -0.76 -22.76
CA SER A 117 -12.35 -2.12 -23.22
C SER A 117 -13.62 -2.12 -24.08
N THR A 118 -13.61 -2.91 -25.16
CA THR A 118 -14.78 -3.21 -25.97
C THR A 118 -15.58 -4.41 -25.45
N ASP A 119 -15.05 -5.11 -24.47
CA ASP A 119 -15.63 -6.32 -23.92
C ASP A 119 -16.72 -6.01 -22.88
N THR A 120 -17.72 -6.88 -22.83
CA THR A 120 -18.69 -6.90 -21.74
C THR A 120 -18.02 -7.47 -20.47
N GLU A 121 -18.54 -7.11 -19.28
CA GLU A 121 -17.93 -7.47 -18.00
C GLU A 121 -17.65 -8.98 -17.84
N ASP A 122 -18.54 -9.81 -18.35
CA ASP A 122 -18.43 -11.27 -18.34
C ASP A 122 -17.34 -11.84 -19.25
N LYS A 123 -16.80 -11.03 -20.16
CA LYS A 123 -15.71 -11.37 -21.08
C LYS A 123 -14.37 -10.81 -20.67
N ILE A 124 -14.36 -9.78 -19.82
CA ILE A 124 -13.12 -9.17 -19.33
C ILE A 124 -12.21 -10.22 -18.69
N ASN A 125 -10.97 -10.27 -19.14
CA ASN A 125 -9.95 -11.06 -18.48
C ASN A 125 -9.57 -10.39 -17.15
N PRO A 126 -9.71 -11.06 -15.99
CA PRO A 126 -9.37 -10.49 -14.70
C PRO A 126 -7.90 -10.08 -14.60
N ASP A 127 -6.97 -10.79 -15.27
CA ASP A 127 -5.55 -10.45 -15.26
C ASP A 127 -5.28 -9.10 -15.92
N ASP A 128 -6.01 -8.78 -17.01
CA ASP A 128 -5.84 -7.48 -17.69
C ASP A 128 -6.25 -6.32 -16.79
N PHE A 129 -7.34 -6.48 -16.04
CA PHE A 129 -7.75 -5.48 -15.04
C PHE A 129 -6.74 -5.40 -13.88
N MET A 130 -6.23 -6.53 -13.39
CA MET A 130 -5.21 -6.54 -12.32
C MET A 130 -3.93 -5.82 -12.75
N ILE A 131 -3.47 -6.04 -13.98
CA ILE A 131 -2.28 -5.37 -14.55
C ILE A 131 -2.52 -3.86 -14.68
N PHE A 132 -3.67 -3.47 -15.24
CA PHE A 132 -4.06 -2.06 -15.35
C PHE A 132 -4.11 -1.39 -13.98
N GLY A 133 -4.80 -2.00 -13.02
CA GLY A 133 -4.96 -1.49 -11.67
C GLY A 133 -3.64 -1.39 -10.91
N PHE A 134 -2.74 -2.37 -11.06
CA PHE A 134 -1.44 -2.36 -10.39
C PHE A 134 -0.56 -1.18 -10.84
N LYS A 135 -0.52 -0.89 -12.13
CA LYS A 135 0.22 0.28 -12.64
C LYS A 135 -0.30 1.59 -12.06
N ALA A 136 -1.62 1.76 -12.06
CA ALA A 136 -2.26 2.95 -11.48
C ALA A 136 -2.05 3.03 -9.96
N LEU A 137 -2.02 1.88 -9.28
CA LEU A 137 -1.78 1.79 -7.84
C LEU A 137 -0.37 2.26 -7.47
N ILE A 138 0.66 1.87 -8.22
CA ILE A 138 2.03 2.33 -8.00
C ILE A 138 2.10 3.87 -8.08
N GLU A 139 1.53 4.47 -9.11
CA GLU A 139 1.54 5.92 -9.28
C GLU A 139 0.80 6.65 -8.13
N ARG A 140 -0.37 6.13 -7.74
CA ARG A 140 -1.11 6.66 -6.59
C ARG A 140 -0.29 6.60 -5.30
N ARG A 141 0.36 5.47 -5.04
CA ARG A 141 1.13 5.24 -3.80
C ARG A 141 2.32 6.17 -3.67
N LYS A 142 2.99 6.54 -4.76
CA LYS A 142 4.07 7.54 -4.73
C LYS A 142 3.61 8.82 -4.05
N ALA A 143 2.49 9.39 -4.50
CA ALA A 143 1.94 10.62 -3.94
C ALA A 143 1.52 10.48 -2.46
N ILE A 144 0.96 9.32 -2.09
CA ILE A 144 0.55 9.03 -0.71
C ILE A 144 1.77 8.90 0.21
N TYR A 145 2.83 8.21 -0.21
CA TYR A 145 4.08 8.11 0.55
C TYR A 145 4.73 9.48 0.77
N ASP A 146 4.72 10.35 -0.25
CA ASP A 146 5.24 11.71 -0.11
C ASP A 146 4.46 12.51 0.94
N MET A 147 3.13 12.35 0.99
CA MET A 147 2.29 13.00 1.99
C MET A 147 2.48 12.39 3.40
N ILE A 148 2.62 11.07 3.51
CA ILE A 148 2.91 10.41 4.79
C ILE A 148 4.25 10.89 5.33
N ALA A 149 5.31 10.87 4.52
CA ALA A 149 6.62 11.34 4.93
C ALA A 149 6.59 12.80 5.38
N LYS A 150 5.91 13.67 4.62
CA LYS A 150 5.82 15.10 4.90
C LYS A 150 5.06 15.43 6.19
N ASN A 151 3.96 14.74 6.45
CA ASN A 151 3.01 15.12 7.50
C ASN A 151 3.14 14.27 8.78
N TRP A 152 3.69 13.05 8.67
CA TRP A 152 3.64 12.04 9.72
C TRP A 152 4.97 11.35 10.02
N GLY A 153 5.98 11.53 9.19
CA GLY A 153 7.24 10.80 9.30
C GLY A 153 8.38 11.47 8.60
N ILE A 154 9.27 10.65 8.09
CA ILE A 154 10.44 11.10 7.34
C ILE A 154 10.61 10.28 6.06
N LYS A 155 11.42 10.79 5.16
CA LYS A 155 11.80 10.09 3.93
C LYS A 155 13.27 9.68 4.02
N LEU A 156 13.57 8.42 3.68
CA LEU A 156 14.94 7.96 3.45
C LEU A 156 15.10 7.51 1.99
N ASN A 157 16.22 7.90 1.40
CA ASN A 157 16.58 7.48 0.07
C ASN A 157 16.96 5.99 0.06
N PHE A 158 16.54 5.26 -0.96
CA PHE A 158 16.82 3.84 -1.12
C PHE A 158 18.33 3.52 -1.14
N ASP A 159 19.15 4.39 -1.72
CA ASP A 159 20.60 4.17 -1.78
C ASP A 159 21.25 4.36 -0.40
N ASP A 160 20.76 5.29 0.43
CA ASP A 160 21.24 5.47 1.79
C ASP A 160 20.96 4.25 2.65
N ILE A 161 19.80 3.62 2.49
CA ILE A 161 19.42 2.39 3.22
C ILE A 161 20.34 1.23 2.91
N ARG A 162 20.83 1.10 1.69
CA ARG A 162 21.77 0.03 1.31
C ARG A 162 23.09 0.10 2.07
N SER A 163 23.47 1.26 2.57
CA SER A 163 24.67 1.47 3.39
C SER A 163 24.45 1.15 4.86
N ILE A 164 23.19 1.19 5.36
CA ILE A 164 22.82 0.93 6.75
C ILE A 164 22.99 -0.56 7.06
N LYS A 165 23.90 -0.88 7.99
CA LYS A 165 24.17 -2.25 8.46
C LYS A 165 24.00 -2.39 9.96
N THR A 166 24.01 -1.28 10.68
CA THR A 166 23.90 -1.22 12.13
C THR A 166 22.85 -0.20 12.56
N GLU A 167 22.43 -0.25 13.79
CA GLU A 167 21.56 0.76 14.39
C GLU A 167 22.22 2.15 14.37
N ALA A 168 23.54 2.21 14.60
CA ALA A 168 24.26 3.47 14.56
C ALA A 168 24.22 4.11 13.17
N ASP A 169 24.39 3.31 12.10
CA ASP A 169 24.26 3.79 10.72
C ASP A 169 22.85 4.33 10.46
N LEU A 170 21.82 3.66 10.98
CA LEU A 170 20.44 4.15 10.85
C LEU A 170 20.25 5.47 11.57
N MET A 171 20.76 5.61 12.80
CA MET A 171 20.64 6.84 13.57
C MET A 171 21.39 8.00 12.92
N GLU A 172 22.49 7.74 12.21
CA GLU A 172 23.22 8.73 11.44
C GLU A 172 22.43 9.16 10.20
N ALA A 173 21.82 8.22 9.48
CA ALA A 173 20.98 8.49 8.31
C ALA A 173 19.68 9.26 8.63
N LEU A 174 19.27 9.29 9.91
CA LEU A 174 18.08 9.99 10.40
C LEU A 174 18.37 11.42 10.88
N GLN A 175 19.61 11.88 10.87
CA GLN A 175 20.03 13.23 11.26
C GLN A 175 20.04 14.18 10.07
#